data_f19760dcd8b8b239b8ba34b9edc90d71
#
_entry.id   f19760dcd8b8b239b8ba34b9edc90d71
#
_cell.length_a   1.000
_cell.length_b   1.000
_cell.length_c   1.000
_cell.angle_alpha   90.00
_cell.angle_beta   90.00
_cell.angle_gamma   90.00
#
_symmetry.space_group_name_H-M   'P 1'
#
loop_
_entity.id
_entity.type
_entity.pdbx_description
1 polymer ?
#
loop_
_entity_poly.entity_id
_entity_poly.type
_entity_poly.pdbx_seq_one_letter_code
_entity_poly.pdbx_strand_id
1 'polypeptide(L)'
;MTVSDCIFCRIAAGTAACEEIYRDDATLAFMDINPANDGHCLVIPKTHFEHVFDMPPALFGAVASTAAKVARAVSEVLQPGGINLTQANGAAAGQSVLHVHIHVLPRRADDNLLMNWSRDGGDEGRFDPQRIAGIAARLRSRLNA
;
A
#
# COMPACT_ATOMS: atom_id res chain seq x y z
N MET A 1 11.60 16.19 -0.66
CA MET A 1 11.81 15.57 -2.01
C MET A 1 10.96 16.37 -3.00
N THR A 2 11.53 16.82 -4.09
CA THR A 2 10.74 17.46 -5.14
C THR A 2 10.05 16.40 -6.01
N VAL A 3 8.97 16.76 -6.70
CA VAL A 3 8.28 15.84 -7.62
C VAL A 3 9.24 15.30 -8.70
N SER A 4 10.21 16.11 -9.14
CA SER A 4 11.24 15.71 -10.10
C SER A 4 12.21 14.63 -9.58
N ASP A 5 12.40 14.54 -8.25
CA ASP A 5 13.29 13.56 -7.64
C ASP A 5 12.57 12.24 -7.31
N CYS A 6 11.24 12.24 -7.33
CA CYS A 6 10.44 11.05 -7.03
C CYS A 6 10.52 10.04 -8.18
N ILE A 7 11.04 8.84 -7.90
CA ILE A 7 11.14 7.78 -8.90
C ILE A 7 9.76 7.38 -9.46
N PHE A 8 8.70 7.36 -8.63
CA PHE A 8 7.36 7.01 -9.07
C PHE A 8 6.72 8.10 -9.96
N CYS A 9 7.02 9.37 -9.69
CA CYS A 9 6.64 10.45 -10.62
C CYS A 9 7.31 10.31 -11.97
N ARG A 10 8.60 9.95 -11.99
CA ARG A 10 9.35 9.72 -13.23
C ARG A 10 8.82 8.51 -14.00
N ILE A 11 8.44 7.44 -13.30
CA ILE A 11 7.76 6.27 -13.90
C ILE A 11 6.41 6.70 -14.49
N ALA A 12 5.59 7.43 -13.74
CA ALA A 12 4.30 7.91 -14.22
C ALA A 12 4.41 8.81 -15.45
N ALA A 13 5.47 9.63 -15.52
CA ALA A 13 5.79 10.50 -16.65
C ALA A 13 6.45 9.77 -17.83
N GLY A 14 6.82 8.49 -17.70
CA GLY A 14 7.52 7.71 -18.72
C GLY A 14 9.01 8.08 -18.88
N THR A 15 9.61 8.77 -17.91
CA THR A 15 11.03 9.18 -17.92
C THR A 15 11.92 8.25 -17.10
N ALA A 16 11.35 7.27 -16.42
CA ALA A 16 12.07 6.16 -15.78
C ALA A 16 11.44 4.84 -16.23
N ALA A 17 12.29 3.84 -16.44
CA ALA A 17 11.85 2.51 -16.89
C ALA A 17 11.12 1.76 -15.78
N CYS A 18 10.09 1.00 -16.15
CA CYS A 18 9.43 0.01 -15.31
C CYS A 18 8.77 -1.06 -16.19
N GLU A 19 8.42 -2.19 -15.59
CA GLU A 19 7.53 -3.17 -16.22
C GLU A 19 6.08 -2.81 -15.90
N GLU A 20 5.49 -1.94 -16.74
CA GLU A 20 4.11 -1.49 -16.60
C GLU A 20 3.13 -2.62 -16.91
N ILE A 21 2.10 -2.81 -16.07
CA ILE A 21 1.07 -3.82 -16.25
C ILE A 21 -0.34 -3.25 -16.43
N TYR A 22 -0.58 -2.01 -16.00
CA TYR A 22 -1.87 -1.34 -16.17
C TYR A 22 -1.70 0.19 -16.04
N ARG A 23 -2.49 0.93 -16.82
CA ARG A 23 -2.56 2.39 -16.75
C ARG A 23 -3.97 2.86 -17.09
N ASP A 24 -4.48 3.81 -16.33
CA ASP A 24 -5.67 4.60 -16.66
C ASP A 24 -5.39 6.11 -16.48
N ASP A 25 -6.43 6.93 -16.47
CA ASP A 25 -6.27 8.38 -16.34
C ASP A 25 -5.64 8.80 -15.01
N ALA A 26 -5.94 8.09 -13.92
CA ALA A 26 -5.57 8.47 -12.56
C ALA A 26 -4.46 7.58 -11.96
N THR A 27 -4.34 6.33 -12.39
CA THR A 27 -3.50 5.33 -11.75
C THR A 27 -2.55 4.62 -12.70
N LEU A 28 -1.52 4.01 -12.11
CA LEU A 28 -0.52 3.20 -12.79
C LEU A 28 -0.16 2.00 -11.91
N ALA A 29 -0.03 0.84 -12.53
CA ALA A 29 0.48 -0.37 -11.87
C ALA A 29 1.70 -0.92 -12.63
N PHE A 30 2.72 -1.34 -11.89
CA PHE A 30 3.96 -1.88 -12.43
C PHE A 30 4.59 -2.90 -11.47
N MET A 31 5.49 -3.72 -12.00
CA MET A 31 6.18 -4.73 -11.21
C MET A 31 7.19 -4.11 -10.27
N ASP A 32 7.28 -4.62 -9.03
CA ASP A 32 8.36 -4.27 -8.12
C ASP A 32 9.69 -4.84 -8.64
N ILE A 33 10.73 -4.00 -8.71
CA ILE A 33 12.06 -4.43 -9.17
C ILE A 33 12.83 -5.26 -8.15
N ASN A 34 12.40 -5.22 -6.87
CA ASN A 34 12.92 -6.05 -5.79
C ASN A 34 11.76 -6.88 -5.18
N PRO A 35 11.17 -7.80 -5.95
CA PRO A 35 9.96 -8.49 -5.52
C PRO A 35 10.23 -9.37 -4.30
N ALA A 36 9.34 -9.30 -3.31
CA ALA A 36 9.38 -10.20 -2.16
C ALA A 36 8.95 -11.63 -2.55
N ASN A 37 8.04 -11.74 -3.53
CA ASN A 37 7.62 -12.99 -4.19
C ASN A 37 7.32 -12.69 -5.65
N ASP A 38 7.25 -13.74 -6.47
CA ASP A 38 6.83 -13.63 -7.88
C ASP A 38 5.44 -12.98 -7.97
N GLY A 39 5.32 -11.97 -8.84
CA GLY A 39 4.08 -11.23 -9.01
C GLY A 39 3.87 -10.05 -8.05
N HIS A 40 4.86 -9.74 -7.19
CA HIS A 40 4.82 -8.54 -6.37
C HIS A 40 4.80 -7.30 -7.27
N CYS A 41 3.74 -6.52 -7.18
CA CYS A 41 3.56 -5.29 -7.95
C CYS A 41 3.04 -4.14 -7.09
N LEU A 42 3.15 -2.95 -7.65
CA LEU A 42 2.81 -1.68 -7.01
C LEU A 42 1.72 -0.99 -7.80
N VAL A 43 0.81 -0.32 -7.11
CA VAL A 43 -0.21 0.54 -7.70
C VAL A 43 -0.07 1.93 -7.10
N ILE A 44 0.06 2.94 -7.96
CA ILE A 44 0.26 4.33 -7.57
C ILE A 44 -0.79 5.26 -8.18
N PRO A 45 -1.12 6.39 -7.55
CA PRO A 45 -1.71 7.52 -8.25
C PRO A 45 -0.65 8.15 -9.17
N LYS A 46 -1.06 8.63 -10.34
CA LYS A 46 -0.14 9.36 -11.25
C LYS A 46 0.23 10.74 -10.70
N THR A 47 -0.67 11.34 -9.91
CA THR A 47 -0.40 12.58 -9.18
C THR A 47 0.36 12.27 -7.89
N HIS A 48 1.37 13.09 -7.60
CA HIS A 48 2.22 12.91 -6.42
C HIS A 48 1.50 13.28 -5.13
N PHE A 49 1.46 12.33 -4.18
CA PHE A 49 1.12 12.54 -2.78
C PHE A 49 2.07 11.68 -1.93
N GLU A 50 2.63 12.23 -0.89
CA GLU A 50 3.53 11.47 -0.01
C GLU A 50 2.76 10.46 0.84
N HIS A 51 1.59 10.86 1.36
CA HIS A 51 0.79 10.06 2.28
C HIS A 51 -0.69 10.05 1.89
N VAL A 52 -1.40 9.01 2.32
CA VAL A 52 -2.82 8.84 2.04
C VAL A 52 -3.69 9.95 2.65
N PHE A 53 -3.26 10.53 3.78
CA PHE A 53 -3.99 11.60 4.46
C PHE A 53 -3.78 12.99 3.81
N ASP A 54 -2.87 13.10 2.86
CA ASP A 54 -2.62 14.33 2.09
C ASP A 54 -3.38 14.35 0.76
N MET A 55 -4.00 13.22 0.36
CA MET A 55 -4.65 13.09 -0.93
C MET A 55 -6.18 13.06 -0.82
N PRO A 56 -6.91 13.43 -1.90
CA PRO A 56 -8.36 13.30 -1.93
C PRO A 56 -8.78 11.82 -1.74
N PRO A 57 -9.73 11.52 -0.84
CA PRO A 57 -10.20 10.14 -0.62
C PRO A 57 -10.68 9.43 -1.89
N ALA A 58 -11.32 10.16 -2.81
CA ALA A 58 -11.78 9.61 -4.09
C ALA A 58 -10.61 9.12 -4.96
N LEU A 59 -9.46 9.81 -4.94
CA LEU A 59 -8.27 9.38 -5.68
C LEU A 59 -7.67 8.13 -5.04
N PHE A 60 -7.61 8.05 -3.70
CA PHE A 60 -7.20 6.82 -3.04
C PHE A 60 -8.16 5.66 -3.36
N GLY A 61 -9.46 5.94 -3.45
CA GLY A 61 -10.45 4.96 -3.92
C GLY A 61 -10.16 4.42 -5.32
N ALA A 62 -9.69 5.29 -6.24
CA ALA A 62 -9.26 4.87 -7.58
C ALA A 62 -8.01 3.97 -7.51
N VAL A 63 -7.02 4.30 -6.67
CA VAL A 63 -5.83 3.46 -6.46
C VAL A 63 -6.21 2.09 -5.89
N ALA A 64 -7.10 2.05 -4.90
CA ALA A 64 -7.59 0.80 -4.31
C ALA A 64 -8.39 -0.04 -5.32
N SER A 65 -9.20 0.59 -6.16
CA SER A 65 -9.94 -0.08 -7.24
C SER A 65 -8.99 -0.73 -8.25
N THR A 66 -7.93 -0.02 -8.65
CA THR A 66 -6.89 -0.56 -9.52
C THR A 66 -6.13 -1.71 -8.85
N ALA A 67 -5.80 -1.58 -7.55
CA ALA A 67 -5.17 -2.66 -6.80
C ALA A 67 -6.03 -3.93 -6.77
N ALA A 68 -7.34 -3.80 -6.64
CA ALA A 68 -8.27 -4.94 -6.70
C ALA A 68 -8.28 -5.61 -8.09
N LYS A 69 -8.23 -4.83 -9.17
CA LYS A 69 -8.13 -5.37 -10.55
C LYS A 69 -6.82 -6.13 -10.74
N VAL A 70 -5.71 -5.55 -10.29
CA VAL A 70 -4.38 -6.16 -10.38
C VAL A 70 -4.32 -7.44 -9.54
N ALA A 71 -4.84 -7.42 -8.31
CA ALA A 71 -4.90 -8.60 -7.45
C ALA A 71 -5.70 -9.75 -8.09
N ARG A 72 -6.82 -9.45 -8.77
CA ARG A 72 -7.57 -10.45 -9.52
C ARG A 72 -6.71 -11.07 -10.63
N ALA A 73 -6.05 -10.26 -11.44
CA ALA A 73 -5.18 -10.75 -12.52
C ALA A 73 -4.04 -11.61 -11.97
N VAL A 74 -3.39 -11.19 -10.89
CA VAL A 74 -2.34 -11.94 -10.20
C VAL A 74 -2.89 -13.28 -9.69
N SER A 75 -4.08 -13.29 -9.10
CA SER A 75 -4.74 -14.51 -8.61
C SER A 75 -5.00 -15.51 -9.73
N GLU A 76 -5.49 -15.03 -10.88
CA GLU A 76 -5.83 -15.88 -12.03
C GLU A 76 -4.58 -16.45 -12.72
N VAL A 77 -3.53 -15.62 -12.84
CA VAL A 77 -2.30 -16.00 -13.57
C VAL A 77 -1.35 -16.85 -12.74
N LEU A 78 -1.12 -16.47 -11.47
CA LEU A 78 -0.12 -17.10 -10.62
C LEU A 78 -0.68 -18.09 -9.61
N GLN A 79 -1.99 -18.05 -9.34
CA GLN A 79 -2.68 -18.93 -8.41
C GLN A 79 -1.97 -19.03 -7.04
N PRO A 80 -1.63 -17.90 -6.39
CA PRO A 80 -0.96 -17.90 -5.09
C PRO A 80 -1.88 -18.46 -3.99
N GLY A 81 -1.32 -18.80 -2.85
CA GLY A 81 -2.09 -19.22 -1.67
C GLY A 81 -2.92 -18.08 -1.03
N GLY A 82 -2.56 -16.83 -1.32
CA GLY A 82 -3.24 -15.62 -0.86
C GLY A 82 -2.57 -14.37 -1.43
N ILE A 83 -3.17 -13.21 -1.19
CA ILE A 83 -2.60 -11.92 -1.60
C ILE A 83 -2.77 -10.93 -0.46
N ASN A 84 -1.70 -10.23 -0.09
CA ASN A 84 -1.77 -9.07 0.78
C ASN A 84 -1.83 -7.79 -0.06
N LEU A 85 -2.74 -6.89 0.30
CA LEU A 85 -2.72 -5.51 -0.14
C LEU A 85 -2.24 -4.67 1.04
N THR A 86 -1.10 -4.00 0.89
CA THR A 86 -0.53 -3.19 1.97
C THR A 86 -0.21 -1.79 1.51
N GLN A 87 -0.45 -0.82 2.37
CA GLN A 87 -0.15 0.59 2.17
C GLN A 87 0.47 1.15 3.44
N ALA A 88 1.56 1.87 3.32
CA ALA A 88 2.28 2.44 4.45
C ALA A 88 2.41 3.96 4.32
N ASN A 89 2.27 4.67 5.43
CA ASN A 89 2.41 6.12 5.51
C ASN A 89 3.43 6.48 6.60
N GLY A 90 4.58 6.98 6.18
CA GLY A 90 5.68 7.33 7.06
C GLY A 90 6.66 6.18 7.31
N ALA A 91 7.90 6.55 7.66
CA ALA A 91 9.00 5.60 7.85
C ALA A 91 8.72 4.56 8.96
N ALA A 92 8.07 4.97 10.06
CA ALA A 92 7.73 4.07 11.16
C ALA A 92 6.72 2.98 10.76
N ALA A 93 5.97 3.20 9.67
CA ALA A 93 5.05 2.22 9.08
C ALA A 93 5.69 1.41 7.94
N GLY A 94 6.98 1.65 7.63
CA GLY A 94 7.71 0.94 6.58
C GLY A 94 7.59 1.57 5.20
N GLN A 95 7.15 2.82 5.08
CA GLN A 95 7.15 3.51 3.80
C GLN A 95 8.59 3.86 3.39
N SER A 96 9.03 3.32 2.26
CA SER A 96 10.39 3.54 1.71
C SER A 96 10.41 4.60 0.61
N VAL A 97 9.35 4.73 -0.17
CA VAL A 97 9.20 5.74 -1.23
C VAL A 97 8.08 6.71 -0.83
N LEU A 98 8.41 8.02 -0.80
CA LEU A 98 7.47 9.08 -0.43
C LEU A 98 6.56 9.45 -1.63
N HIS A 99 5.76 8.50 -2.03
CA HIS A 99 4.70 8.58 -3.01
C HIS A 99 3.71 7.47 -2.67
N VAL A 100 2.44 7.79 -2.48
CA VAL A 100 1.41 6.81 -2.10
C VAL A 100 1.43 5.62 -3.05
N HIS A 101 1.50 4.42 -2.50
CA HIS A 101 1.44 3.19 -3.27
C HIS A 101 0.82 2.05 -2.46
N ILE A 102 0.13 1.17 -3.16
CA ILE A 102 -0.38 -0.08 -2.61
C ILE A 102 0.47 -1.22 -3.18
N HIS A 103 1.04 -2.03 -2.29
CA HIS A 103 1.66 -3.30 -2.66
C HIS A 103 0.58 -4.34 -2.90
N VAL A 104 0.68 -5.04 -4.02
CA VAL A 104 -0.05 -6.27 -4.29
C VAL A 104 0.96 -7.41 -4.17
N LEU A 105 0.92 -8.12 -3.06
CA LEU A 105 1.93 -9.12 -2.71
C LEU A 105 1.32 -10.53 -2.68
N PRO A 106 1.60 -11.36 -3.70
CA PRO A 106 1.21 -12.76 -3.67
C PRO A 106 1.93 -13.52 -2.56
N ARG A 107 1.20 -14.35 -1.84
CA ARG A 107 1.70 -15.11 -0.71
C ARG A 107 1.61 -16.61 -0.95
N ARG A 108 2.60 -17.32 -0.43
CA ARG A 108 2.64 -18.78 -0.38
C ARG A 108 2.85 -19.24 1.04
N ALA A 109 2.35 -20.42 1.38
CA ALA A 109 2.46 -20.95 2.73
C ALA A 109 3.91 -21.13 3.21
N ASP A 110 4.84 -21.30 2.25
CA ASP A 110 6.27 -21.57 2.49
C ASP A 110 7.18 -20.38 2.14
N ASP A 111 6.65 -19.17 1.97
CA ASP A 111 7.43 -18.01 1.54
C ASP A 111 8.30 -17.37 2.64
N ASN A 112 8.11 -17.77 3.87
CA ASN A 112 8.82 -17.28 5.07
C ASN A 112 8.76 -15.76 5.30
N LEU A 113 7.84 -15.05 4.65
CA LEU A 113 7.64 -13.63 4.88
C LEU A 113 6.80 -13.42 6.15
N LEU A 114 7.34 -12.63 7.06
CA LEU A 114 6.67 -12.31 8.32
C LEU A 114 5.82 -11.04 8.16
N MET A 115 4.51 -11.21 8.22
CA MET A 115 3.55 -10.11 8.30
C MET A 115 2.65 -10.34 9.52
N ASN A 116 3.26 -10.38 10.68
CA ASN A 116 2.53 -10.51 11.93
C ASN A 116 2.51 -9.17 12.69
N TRP A 117 1.51 -9.01 13.53
CA TRP A 117 1.30 -7.82 14.36
C TRP A 117 1.79 -8.05 15.80
N SER A 118 2.42 -9.18 16.08
CA SER A 118 2.99 -9.47 17.40
C SER A 118 4.29 -8.69 17.63
N ARG A 119 4.56 -8.37 18.87
CA ARG A 119 5.79 -7.71 19.32
C ARG A 119 6.66 -8.72 20.06
N ASP A 120 7.96 -8.52 19.99
CA ASP A 120 8.88 -9.19 20.92
C ASP A 120 8.48 -8.80 22.34
N GLY A 121 8.33 -9.79 23.24
CA GLY A 121 7.92 -9.57 24.63
C GLY A 121 6.43 -9.78 24.93
N GLY A 122 5.62 -10.19 23.95
CA GLY A 122 4.22 -10.58 24.16
C GLY A 122 3.22 -9.42 24.08
N ASP A 123 1.96 -9.71 24.45
CA ASP A 123 0.81 -8.81 24.30
C ASP A 123 0.43 -8.05 25.58
N GLU A 124 1.25 -8.12 26.63
CA GLU A 124 0.95 -7.50 27.90
C GLU A 124 0.71 -5.97 27.76
N GLY A 125 -0.41 -5.51 28.29
CA GLY A 125 -0.79 -4.10 28.30
C GLY A 125 -1.39 -3.54 27.00
N ARG A 126 -1.57 -4.35 25.95
CA ARG A 126 -2.19 -3.88 24.69
C ARG A 126 -3.71 -3.78 24.78
N PHE A 127 -4.35 -4.68 25.51
CA PHE A 127 -5.79 -4.72 25.64
C PHE A 127 -6.22 -4.04 26.94
N ASP A 128 -6.60 -2.77 26.85
CA ASP A 128 -7.21 -1.99 27.92
C ASP A 128 -8.55 -1.46 27.42
N PRO A 129 -9.71 -2.02 27.85
CA PRO A 129 -11.03 -1.61 27.39
C PRO A 129 -11.33 -0.13 27.60
N GLN A 130 -10.88 0.44 28.73
CA GLN A 130 -11.11 1.87 29.04
C GLN A 130 -10.31 2.78 28.12
N ARG A 131 -9.06 2.44 27.86
CA ARG A 131 -8.20 3.16 26.91
C ARG A 131 -8.76 3.09 25.49
N ILE A 132 -9.20 1.92 25.06
CA ILE A 132 -9.82 1.71 23.75
C ILE A 132 -11.08 2.56 23.62
N ALA A 133 -11.97 2.52 24.61
CA ALA A 133 -13.21 3.32 24.62
C ALA A 133 -12.94 4.84 24.59
N GLY A 134 -11.95 5.31 25.36
CA GLY A 134 -11.55 6.72 25.37
C GLY A 134 -11.01 7.20 24.02
N ILE A 135 -10.16 6.43 23.38
CA ILE A 135 -9.65 6.72 22.03
C ILE A 135 -10.78 6.69 21.00
N ALA A 136 -11.65 5.69 21.06
CA ALA A 136 -12.80 5.59 20.16
C ALA A 136 -13.72 6.80 20.25
N ALA A 137 -13.98 7.32 21.47
CA ALA A 137 -14.78 8.54 21.66
C ALA A 137 -14.15 9.76 20.99
N ARG A 138 -12.83 9.94 21.12
CA ARG A 138 -12.09 11.05 20.48
C ARG A 138 -12.14 10.96 18.95
N LEU A 139 -11.97 9.76 18.40
CA LEU A 139 -12.03 9.53 16.95
C LEU A 139 -13.44 9.79 16.40
N ARG A 140 -14.49 9.29 17.07
CA ARG A 140 -15.88 9.56 16.68
C ARG A 140 -16.19 11.05 16.66
N SER A 141 -15.76 11.77 17.67
CA SER A 141 -15.94 13.24 17.74
C SER A 141 -15.29 13.93 16.53
N ARG A 142 -14.08 13.51 16.13
CA ARG A 142 -13.36 14.09 14.99
C ARG A 142 -13.99 13.73 13.64
N LEU A 143 -14.45 12.49 13.47
CA LEU A 143 -15.01 12.01 12.22
C LEU A 143 -16.41 12.53 11.92
N ASN A 144 -17.17 12.93 12.97
CA ASN A 144 -18.52 13.46 12.86
C ASN A 144 -18.57 15.00 13.02
N ALA A 145 -17.43 15.65 13.01
CA ALA A 145 -17.33 17.11 13.09
C ALA A 145 -17.61 17.80 11.75
#